data_782fe0e021e0b8ebcff07c5b784021c5
#
_entry.id   782fe0e021e0b8ebcff07c5b784021c5
#
_cell.length_a   1.000
_cell.length_b   1.000
_cell.length_c   1.000
_cell.angle_alpha   90.00
_cell.angle_beta   90.00
_cell.angle_gamma   90.00
#
_symmetry.space_group_name_H-M   'P 1'
#
loop_
_entity.id
_entity.type
_entity.pdbx_description
1 polymer ?
#
loop_
_entity_poly.entity_id
_entity_poly.type
_entity_poly.pdbx_seq_one_letter_code
_entity_poly.pdbx_strand_id
1 'polypeptide(L)'
;MAKPTVAIVGRPNVGKSTFFNYIIGKKLSIVEDTPGVTRDRVYAEAEWRDKQFTLIDTGGIEPKSNDIILSQMRKQVEIAIKVADVIIFLTDMKQGVTPDDLDIALMLKKSHKPIILVCNKADSFGKMPNEIYEFYNLGLGDPYRVSAVNALGIGDVLDAIYEKLPNDITENDDELTIKVAIIGRPNVGKSSLVNKILGENRVIVSDIAGTTRDATDSEFENEFGKYVFIDTAGIRKKSKVNENIEKYSVIRSLLAVERADVCILMLDAIEGVTDQDAKIAGEAHEAGKGIIIVVNKWDEYEKENGTLEKYKKDVYNKLSYLQYAPILFISAKTGQRVHKLYELINLSLIHISEPTRLQLIS
;
A
#
# COMPACT_ATOMS: atom_id res chain seq x y z
N MET A 1 14.19 1.74 -0.57
CA MET A 1 13.82 0.31 -0.32
C MET A 1 12.39 0.28 0.20
N ALA A 2 11.55 -0.61 -0.31
CA ALA A 2 10.20 -0.76 0.23
C ALA A 2 10.26 -1.36 1.63
N LYS A 3 9.62 -0.74 2.60
CA LYS A 3 9.55 -1.26 3.96
C LYS A 3 8.63 -2.48 3.99
N PRO A 4 9.00 -3.57 4.69
CA PRO A 4 8.11 -4.71 4.84
C PRO A 4 6.84 -4.31 5.58
N THR A 5 5.74 -4.99 5.27
CA THR A 5 4.41 -4.62 5.74
C THR A 5 3.89 -5.63 6.77
N VAL A 6 3.40 -5.13 7.90
CA VAL A 6 2.80 -5.92 9.00
C VAL A 6 1.32 -5.54 9.14
N ALA A 7 0.39 -6.48 8.96
CA ALA A 7 -1.03 -6.21 9.11
C ALA A 7 -1.61 -6.81 10.38
N ILE A 8 -2.45 -6.05 11.08
CA ILE A 8 -3.19 -6.52 12.26
C ILE A 8 -4.59 -6.94 11.82
N VAL A 9 -4.93 -8.20 12.07
CA VAL A 9 -6.26 -8.76 11.81
C VAL A 9 -6.86 -9.33 13.10
N GLY A 10 -8.17 -9.47 13.15
CA GLY A 10 -8.90 -10.05 14.29
C GLY A 10 -10.32 -9.53 14.34
N ARG A 11 -11.14 -10.11 15.18
CA ARG A 11 -12.54 -9.73 15.39
C ARG A 11 -12.68 -8.25 15.83
N PRO A 12 -13.86 -7.65 15.68
CA PRO A 12 -14.17 -6.37 16.32
C PRO A 12 -13.94 -6.44 17.83
N ASN A 13 -13.52 -5.33 18.42
CA ASN A 13 -13.35 -5.15 19.88
C ASN A 13 -12.28 -6.03 20.55
N VAL A 14 -11.42 -6.75 19.82
CA VAL A 14 -10.27 -7.45 20.42
C VAL A 14 -9.12 -6.51 20.78
N GLY A 15 -9.22 -5.22 20.39
CA GLY A 15 -8.25 -4.18 20.75
C GLY A 15 -7.20 -3.89 19.66
N LYS A 16 -7.51 -4.13 18.39
CA LYS A 16 -6.60 -3.86 17.24
C LYS A 16 -6.07 -2.42 17.24
N SER A 17 -6.99 -1.45 17.27
CA SER A 17 -6.60 -0.02 17.21
C SER A 17 -5.86 0.43 18.49
N THR A 18 -6.17 -0.15 19.65
CA THR A 18 -5.41 0.12 20.90
C THR A 18 -3.98 -0.41 20.76
N PHE A 19 -3.83 -1.61 20.23
CA PHE A 19 -2.52 -2.23 20.02
C PHE A 19 -1.71 -1.45 18.95
N PHE A 20 -2.34 -1.08 17.84
CA PHE A 20 -1.77 -0.25 16.80
C PHE A 20 -1.30 1.10 17.35
N ASN A 21 -2.18 1.85 18.02
CA ASN A 21 -1.86 3.17 18.58
C ASN A 21 -0.75 3.10 19.64
N TYR A 22 -0.66 2.01 20.39
CA TYR A 22 0.40 1.83 21.36
C TYR A 22 1.78 1.68 20.68
N ILE A 23 1.87 0.88 19.62
CA ILE A 23 3.11 0.68 18.88
C ILE A 23 3.58 2.02 18.28
N ILE A 24 2.66 2.79 17.69
CA ILE A 24 2.98 4.07 17.08
C ILE A 24 3.30 5.16 18.14
N GLY A 25 2.54 5.19 19.24
CA GLY A 25 2.65 6.24 20.28
C GLY A 25 3.93 6.23 21.09
N LYS A 26 4.72 5.18 21.06
CA LYS A 26 5.99 5.06 21.81
C LYS A 26 7.22 5.69 21.16
N LYS A 27 7.08 6.70 20.27
CA LYS A 27 8.20 7.28 19.50
C LYS A 27 8.99 6.24 18.69
N LEU A 28 8.33 5.15 18.33
CA LEU A 28 8.86 4.18 17.37
C LEU A 28 8.64 4.68 15.93
N SER A 29 7.98 5.81 15.75
CA SER A 29 7.80 6.47 14.46
C SER A 29 8.18 7.94 14.56
N ILE A 30 9.10 8.36 13.73
CA ILE A 30 9.33 9.78 13.42
C ILE A 30 8.25 10.14 12.41
N VAL A 31 7.12 10.68 12.87
CA VAL A 31 6.11 11.28 11.99
C VAL A 31 5.99 12.74 12.39
N GLU A 32 6.44 13.63 11.54
CA GLU A 32 6.16 15.05 11.65
C GLU A 32 4.64 15.27 11.57
N ASP A 33 4.11 16.02 12.55
CA ASP A 33 2.72 16.49 12.55
C ASP A 33 2.54 17.52 11.43
N THR A 34 2.11 17.06 10.26
CA THR A 34 1.69 17.97 9.19
C THR A 34 0.23 18.37 9.40
N PRO A 35 -0.10 19.67 9.51
CA PRO A 35 -1.46 20.15 9.67
C PRO A 35 -2.28 19.88 8.42
N GLY A 36 -3.34 19.06 8.52
CA GLY A 36 -4.30 18.82 7.45
C GLY A 36 -4.64 17.35 7.16
N VAL A 37 -3.95 16.38 7.78
CA VAL A 37 -4.25 14.96 7.62
C VAL A 37 -5.19 14.51 8.74
N THR A 38 -6.40 14.12 8.38
CA THR A 38 -7.42 13.61 9.30
C THR A 38 -6.93 12.34 10.02
N ARG A 39 -7.18 12.26 11.33
CA ARG A 39 -6.78 11.24 12.32
C ARG A 39 -7.23 9.78 12.06
N ASP A 40 -7.72 9.44 10.90
CA ASP A 40 -8.09 8.06 10.53
C ASP A 40 -6.87 7.32 9.91
N ARG A 41 -5.77 7.21 10.68
CA ARG A 41 -4.58 6.48 10.21
C ARG A 41 -4.86 4.99 10.24
N VAL A 42 -4.99 4.42 9.06
CA VAL A 42 -5.13 2.96 8.84
C VAL A 42 -3.75 2.30 8.79
N TYR A 43 -2.69 3.07 8.59
CA TYR A 43 -1.30 2.61 8.50
C TYR A 43 -0.36 3.62 9.15
N ALA A 44 0.79 3.15 9.61
CA ALA A 44 1.87 3.99 10.10
C ALA A 44 3.22 3.27 9.99
N GLU A 45 4.28 4.04 9.89
CA GLU A 45 5.64 3.52 10.00
C GLU A 45 5.99 3.19 11.44
N ALA A 46 6.63 2.07 11.62
CA ALA A 46 7.16 1.62 12.90
C ALA A 46 8.60 1.13 12.72
N GLU A 47 9.39 1.27 13.78
CA GLU A 47 10.76 0.80 13.84
C GLU A 47 10.96 -0.04 15.09
N TRP A 48 11.62 -1.19 14.94
CA TRP A 48 12.02 -2.00 16.07
C TRP A 48 13.44 -2.52 15.87
N ARG A 49 14.30 -2.20 16.82
CA ARG A 49 15.77 -2.40 16.72
C ARG A 49 16.31 -1.66 15.47
N ASP A 50 16.76 -2.39 14.46
CA ASP A 50 17.35 -1.88 13.21
C ASP A 50 16.45 -2.09 11.97
N LYS A 51 15.23 -2.64 12.16
CA LYS A 51 14.27 -2.86 11.06
C LYS A 51 13.11 -1.87 11.11
N GLN A 52 12.85 -1.25 9.98
CA GLN A 52 11.67 -0.42 9.74
C GLN A 52 10.60 -1.23 9.01
N PHE A 53 9.34 -1.01 9.35
CA PHE A 53 8.21 -1.67 8.70
C PHE A 53 6.96 -0.79 8.74
N THR A 54 6.04 -1.04 7.79
CA THR A 54 4.74 -0.37 7.74
C THR A 54 3.70 -1.22 8.49
N LEU A 55 3.10 -0.66 9.55
CA LEU A 55 2.04 -1.31 10.33
C LEU A 55 0.67 -0.89 9.79
N ILE A 56 -0.24 -1.85 9.56
CA ILE A 56 -1.60 -1.61 9.06
C ILE A 56 -2.65 -2.10 10.06
N ASP A 57 -3.56 -1.20 10.49
CA ASP A 57 -4.78 -1.57 11.22
C ASP A 57 -5.92 -1.86 10.24
N THR A 58 -6.22 -3.15 10.02
CA THR A 58 -7.33 -3.52 9.14
C THR A 58 -8.70 -3.18 9.74
N GLY A 59 -8.81 -2.95 11.06
CA GLY A 59 -10.04 -2.53 11.72
C GLY A 59 -10.48 -1.11 11.35
N GLY A 60 -9.55 -0.21 11.03
CA GLY A 60 -9.85 1.12 10.53
C GLY A 60 -10.40 1.16 9.08
N ILE A 61 -10.43 0.01 8.39
CA ILE A 61 -10.90 -0.14 7.00
C ILE A 61 -12.41 -0.44 6.93
N GLU A 62 -13.21 -0.11 7.93
CA GLU A 62 -14.63 -0.46 7.94
C GLU A 62 -15.41 0.20 6.78
N PRO A 63 -16.09 -0.59 5.92
CA PRO A 63 -17.10 -0.04 5.01
C PRO A 63 -18.32 0.40 5.84
N LYS A 64 -18.88 1.55 5.53
CA LYS A 64 -20.17 2.04 6.10
C LYS A 64 -21.36 1.26 5.51
N SER A 65 -21.31 -0.07 5.47
CA SER A 65 -22.39 -0.90 4.95
C SER A 65 -22.94 -1.80 6.05
N ASN A 66 -24.24 -2.02 6.04
CA ASN A 66 -24.98 -2.96 6.92
C ASN A 66 -24.68 -4.42 6.62
N ASP A 67 -23.52 -4.73 6.03
CA ASP A 67 -23.10 -6.10 5.75
C ASP A 67 -22.86 -6.85 7.06
N ILE A 68 -23.20 -8.11 7.07
CA ILE A 68 -23.01 -9.03 8.19
C ILE A 68 -21.55 -8.99 8.65
N ILE A 69 -21.31 -8.79 9.94
CA ILE A 69 -19.98 -8.65 10.58
C ILE A 69 -18.95 -9.67 10.06
N LEU A 70 -19.38 -10.91 9.84
CA LEU A 70 -18.56 -11.99 9.25
C LEU A 70 -18.01 -11.67 7.86
N SER A 71 -18.79 -11.00 7.00
CA SER A 71 -18.32 -10.66 5.64
C SER A 71 -17.27 -9.58 5.68
N GLN A 72 -17.38 -8.65 6.62
CA GLN A 72 -16.40 -7.57 6.83
C GLN A 72 -15.08 -8.13 7.37
N MET A 73 -15.15 -9.05 8.34
CA MET A 73 -13.96 -9.70 8.90
C MET A 73 -13.20 -10.51 7.83
N ARG A 74 -13.89 -11.30 7.01
CA ARG A 74 -13.27 -12.05 5.90
C ARG A 74 -12.57 -11.12 4.91
N LYS A 75 -13.20 -10.00 4.55
CA LYS A 75 -12.59 -8.99 3.69
C LYS A 75 -11.32 -8.39 4.30
N GLN A 76 -11.32 -8.07 5.60
CA GLN A 76 -10.13 -7.56 6.30
C GLN A 76 -8.97 -8.57 6.26
N VAL A 77 -9.26 -9.86 6.49
CA VAL A 77 -8.27 -10.94 6.43
C VAL A 77 -7.73 -11.13 5.01
N GLU A 78 -8.60 -11.09 3.99
CA GLU A 78 -8.18 -11.16 2.59
C GLU A 78 -7.27 -10.01 2.19
N ILE A 79 -7.52 -8.83 2.76
CA ILE A 79 -6.67 -7.65 2.57
C ILE A 79 -5.29 -7.93 3.15
N ALA A 80 -5.24 -8.27 4.43
CA ALA A 80 -3.99 -8.54 5.12
C ALA A 80 -3.16 -9.61 4.39
N ILE A 81 -3.79 -10.70 3.96
CA ILE A 81 -3.13 -11.78 3.21
C ILE A 81 -2.49 -11.26 1.92
N LYS A 82 -3.12 -10.29 1.24
CA LYS A 82 -2.62 -9.78 -0.04
C LYS A 82 -1.50 -8.76 0.11
N VAL A 83 -1.51 -7.96 1.19
CA VAL A 83 -0.61 -6.80 1.30
C VAL A 83 0.50 -7.00 2.33
N ALA A 84 0.33 -7.86 3.33
CA ALA A 84 1.28 -7.99 4.42
C ALA A 84 2.35 -9.05 4.14
N ASP A 85 3.57 -8.77 4.60
CA ASP A 85 4.66 -9.75 4.69
C ASP A 85 4.53 -10.59 5.96
N VAL A 86 4.05 -9.98 7.05
CA VAL A 86 3.77 -10.64 8.33
C VAL A 86 2.37 -10.25 8.80
N ILE A 87 1.62 -11.22 9.33
CA ILE A 87 0.25 -10.98 9.83
C ILE A 87 0.20 -11.21 11.34
N ILE A 88 -0.27 -10.21 12.07
CA ILE A 88 -0.60 -10.30 13.48
C ILE A 88 -2.08 -10.69 13.58
N PHE A 89 -2.36 -11.86 14.11
CA PHE A 89 -3.73 -12.27 14.43
C PHE A 89 -4.02 -12.00 15.89
N LEU A 90 -4.81 -10.94 16.14
CA LEU A 90 -5.17 -10.48 17.47
C LEU A 90 -6.49 -11.12 17.93
N THR A 91 -6.46 -11.80 19.06
CA THR A 91 -7.62 -12.44 19.72
C THR A 91 -7.85 -11.83 21.10
N ASP A 92 -8.97 -12.16 21.74
CA ASP A 92 -9.35 -11.68 23.08
C ASP A 92 -9.23 -12.82 24.10
N MET A 93 -8.29 -12.71 25.01
CA MET A 93 -8.01 -13.73 26.03
C MET A 93 -9.18 -13.94 27.01
N LYS A 94 -9.95 -12.88 27.32
CA LYS A 94 -11.09 -12.96 28.22
C LYS A 94 -12.28 -13.69 27.63
N GLN A 95 -12.46 -13.60 26.30
CA GLN A 95 -13.56 -14.24 25.59
C GLN A 95 -13.25 -15.68 25.17
N GLY A 96 -11.96 -16.06 25.22
CA GLY A 96 -11.50 -17.34 24.69
C GLY A 96 -11.60 -17.44 23.15
N VAL A 97 -11.43 -18.65 22.63
CA VAL A 97 -11.53 -18.95 21.20
C VAL A 97 -12.99 -19.01 20.76
N THR A 98 -13.34 -18.25 19.73
CA THR A 98 -14.70 -18.24 19.16
C THR A 98 -14.73 -18.90 17.78
N PRO A 99 -15.92 -19.27 17.26
CA PRO A 99 -16.07 -19.78 15.90
C PRO A 99 -15.48 -18.84 14.83
N ASP A 100 -15.64 -17.53 15.02
CA ASP A 100 -15.08 -16.52 14.10
C ASP A 100 -13.55 -16.54 14.10
N ASP A 101 -12.91 -16.75 15.25
CA ASP A 101 -11.46 -16.89 15.34
C ASP A 101 -10.96 -18.14 14.60
N LEU A 102 -11.72 -19.25 14.68
CA LEU A 102 -11.41 -20.47 13.92
C LEU A 102 -11.51 -20.26 12.42
N ASP A 103 -12.55 -19.56 11.95
CA ASP A 103 -12.72 -19.23 10.53
C ASP A 103 -11.57 -18.37 10.01
N ILE A 104 -11.19 -17.33 10.76
CA ILE A 104 -10.04 -16.47 10.43
C ILE A 104 -8.74 -17.29 10.41
N ALA A 105 -8.51 -18.12 11.43
CA ALA A 105 -7.32 -18.96 11.51
C ALA A 105 -7.19 -19.91 10.31
N LEU A 106 -8.30 -20.48 9.84
CA LEU A 106 -8.32 -21.33 8.64
C LEU A 106 -7.95 -20.55 7.37
N MET A 107 -8.43 -19.32 7.23
CA MET A 107 -8.05 -18.45 6.10
C MET A 107 -6.56 -18.10 6.14
N LEU A 108 -6.06 -17.73 7.31
CA LEU A 108 -4.66 -17.38 7.51
C LEU A 108 -3.72 -18.55 7.24
N LYS A 109 -4.05 -19.77 7.70
CA LYS A 109 -3.27 -20.98 7.41
C LYS A 109 -3.11 -21.24 5.90
N LYS A 110 -4.18 -21.04 5.13
CA LYS A 110 -4.16 -21.21 3.67
C LYS A 110 -3.30 -20.19 2.93
N SER A 111 -2.95 -19.08 3.57
CA SER A 111 -2.18 -18.02 2.94
C SER A 111 -0.69 -18.31 2.87
N HIS A 112 -0.19 -19.23 3.68
CA HIS A 112 1.24 -19.53 3.87
C HIS A 112 2.10 -18.33 4.27
N LYS A 113 1.48 -17.23 4.70
CA LYS A 113 2.20 -16.06 5.23
C LYS A 113 2.69 -16.31 6.66
N PRO A 114 3.79 -15.68 7.10
CA PRO A 114 4.18 -15.67 8.51
C PRO A 114 3.07 -15.07 9.39
N ILE A 115 2.61 -15.79 10.39
CA ILE A 115 1.56 -15.36 11.31
C ILE A 115 2.11 -15.29 12.73
N ILE A 116 1.70 -14.27 13.47
CA ILE A 116 1.96 -14.09 14.90
C ILE A 116 0.61 -14.09 15.61
N LEU A 117 0.35 -15.11 16.40
CA LEU A 117 -0.89 -15.22 17.19
C LEU A 117 -0.73 -14.42 18.48
N VAL A 118 -1.60 -13.42 18.71
CA VAL A 118 -1.55 -12.55 19.86
C VAL A 118 -2.86 -12.62 20.65
N CYS A 119 -2.78 -12.98 21.94
CA CYS A 119 -3.89 -13.01 22.86
C CYS A 119 -3.89 -11.72 23.72
N ASN A 120 -4.73 -10.75 23.33
CA ASN A 120 -4.83 -9.46 24.02
C ASN A 120 -5.77 -9.51 25.22
N LYS A 121 -5.77 -8.46 26.02
CA LYS A 121 -6.55 -8.30 27.27
C LYS A 121 -6.16 -9.28 28.38
N ALA A 122 -4.89 -9.71 28.39
CA ALA A 122 -4.33 -10.47 29.51
C ALA A 122 -4.21 -9.57 30.75
N ASP A 123 -4.96 -9.86 31.81
CA ASP A 123 -5.01 -9.00 33.01
C ASP A 123 -3.80 -9.19 33.93
N SER A 124 -3.13 -10.33 33.86
CA SER A 124 -1.96 -10.61 34.69
C SER A 124 -0.85 -11.30 33.91
N PHE A 125 0.39 -10.94 34.21
CA PHE A 125 1.61 -11.53 33.63
C PHE A 125 2.36 -12.45 34.63
N GLY A 126 1.67 -12.91 35.66
CA GLY A 126 2.19 -13.90 36.63
C GLY A 126 2.25 -15.32 35.99
N LYS A 127 1.72 -16.30 36.72
CA LYS A 127 1.62 -17.68 36.21
C LYS A 127 0.84 -17.70 34.90
N MET A 128 1.24 -18.57 33.98
CA MET A 128 0.55 -18.77 32.70
C MET A 128 -0.89 -19.22 32.96
N PRO A 129 -1.92 -18.46 32.56
CA PRO A 129 -3.30 -18.86 32.80
C PRO A 129 -3.65 -20.04 31.89
N ASN A 130 -4.48 -20.97 32.41
CA ASN A 130 -4.87 -22.18 31.65
C ASN A 130 -5.63 -21.84 30.35
N GLU A 131 -6.28 -20.68 30.32
CA GLU A 131 -7.07 -20.21 29.18
C GLU A 131 -6.23 -20.01 27.92
N ILE A 132 -4.93 -19.77 28.04
CA ILE A 132 -4.06 -19.61 26.86
C ILE A 132 -3.94 -20.90 26.04
N TYR A 133 -4.12 -22.07 26.68
CA TYR A 133 -3.99 -23.34 25.99
C TYR A 133 -5.10 -23.56 24.94
N GLU A 134 -6.25 -22.90 25.06
CA GLU A 134 -7.31 -22.99 24.04
C GLU A 134 -6.85 -22.42 22.71
N PHE A 135 -5.98 -21.41 22.73
CA PHE A 135 -5.51 -20.72 21.49
C PHE A 135 -4.58 -21.58 20.65
N TYR A 136 -3.97 -22.63 21.21
CA TYR A 136 -3.22 -23.62 20.43
C TYR A 136 -4.12 -24.39 19.45
N ASN A 137 -5.43 -24.50 19.73
CA ASN A 137 -6.40 -25.11 18.82
C ASN A 137 -6.54 -24.33 17.50
N LEU A 138 -6.16 -23.05 17.46
CA LEU A 138 -6.09 -22.26 16.24
C LEU A 138 -4.96 -22.77 15.32
N GLY A 139 -3.94 -23.47 15.85
CA GLY A 139 -2.85 -24.10 15.11
C GLY A 139 -2.01 -23.12 14.32
N LEU A 140 -1.75 -21.93 14.89
CA LEU A 140 -0.96 -20.84 14.29
C LEU A 140 0.38 -20.63 15.01
N GLY A 141 0.83 -21.59 15.81
CA GLY A 141 2.03 -21.51 16.64
C GLY A 141 1.73 -21.04 18.07
N ASP A 142 2.78 -20.64 18.77
CA ASP A 142 2.70 -20.21 20.17
C ASP A 142 1.98 -18.86 20.31
N PRO A 143 0.98 -18.75 21.20
CA PRO A 143 0.27 -17.49 21.41
C PRO A 143 1.06 -16.54 22.29
N TYR A 144 1.25 -15.30 21.85
CA TYR A 144 1.84 -14.20 22.63
C TYR A 144 0.80 -13.53 23.49
N ARG A 145 1.04 -13.44 24.80
CA ARG A 145 0.14 -12.72 25.75
C ARG A 145 0.44 -11.24 25.72
N VAL A 146 -0.62 -10.43 25.58
CA VAL A 146 -0.50 -8.98 25.53
C VAL A 146 -1.61 -8.32 26.34
N SER A 147 -1.29 -7.20 26.98
CA SER A 147 -2.26 -6.22 27.44
C SER A 147 -1.96 -4.89 26.76
N ALA A 148 -2.63 -4.61 25.64
CA ALA A 148 -2.41 -3.40 24.87
C ALA A 148 -2.70 -2.12 25.69
N VAL A 149 -3.67 -2.17 26.60
CA VAL A 149 -4.01 -1.04 27.51
C VAL A 149 -2.91 -0.80 28.53
N ASN A 150 -2.33 -1.89 29.09
CA ASN A 150 -1.30 -1.80 30.14
C ASN A 150 0.12 -1.85 29.57
N ALA A 151 0.27 -1.91 28.24
CA ALA A 151 1.56 -1.96 27.57
C ALA A 151 2.44 -3.19 27.93
N LEU A 152 1.83 -4.31 28.28
CA LEU A 152 2.53 -5.51 28.70
C LEU A 152 2.60 -6.54 27.56
N GLY A 153 3.74 -7.24 27.41
CA GLY A 153 3.98 -8.30 26.43
C GLY A 153 4.15 -7.81 24.99
N ILE A 154 4.11 -6.51 24.72
CA ILE A 154 4.22 -5.98 23.34
C ILE A 154 5.65 -6.13 22.80
N GLY A 155 6.66 -6.03 23.66
CA GLY A 155 8.06 -6.23 23.26
C GLY A 155 8.31 -7.62 22.65
N ASP A 156 7.74 -8.67 23.25
CA ASP A 156 7.87 -10.04 22.74
C ASP A 156 7.23 -10.21 21.37
N VAL A 157 6.11 -9.49 21.11
CA VAL A 157 5.46 -9.48 19.80
C VAL A 157 6.31 -8.73 18.78
N LEU A 158 6.91 -7.60 19.15
CA LEU A 158 7.82 -6.84 18.29
C LEU A 158 9.08 -7.64 17.96
N ASP A 159 9.61 -8.41 18.89
CA ASP A 159 10.72 -9.33 18.64
C ASP A 159 10.31 -10.44 17.66
N ALA A 160 9.10 -11.00 17.82
CA ALA A 160 8.56 -11.99 16.89
C ALA A 160 8.32 -11.41 15.47
N ILE A 161 7.91 -10.14 15.39
CA ILE A 161 7.83 -9.43 14.10
C ILE A 161 9.22 -9.35 13.49
N TYR A 162 10.20 -8.86 14.25
CA TYR A 162 11.59 -8.69 13.81
C TYR A 162 12.18 -9.99 13.22
N GLU A 163 11.93 -11.14 13.88
CA GLU A 163 12.40 -12.46 13.42
C GLU A 163 11.71 -12.93 12.14
N LYS A 164 10.43 -12.57 11.95
CA LYS A 164 9.63 -13.01 10.80
C LYS A 164 9.65 -12.04 9.63
N LEU A 165 10.10 -10.80 9.85
CA LEU A 165 10.32 -9.86 8.75
C LEU A 165 11.39 -10.41 7.80
N PRO A 166 11.21 -10.28 6.49
CA PRO A 166 12.25 -10.62 5.54
C PRO A 166 13.54 -9.89 5.95
N ASN A 167 14.66 -10.62 5.93
CA ASN A 167 15.95 -9.97 6.03
C ASN A 167 16.09 -9.03 4.83
N ASP A 168 16.76 -7.89 5.01
CA ASP A 168 17.12 -7.01 3.91
C ASP A 168 17.81 -7.86 2.84
N ILE A 169 17.03 -8.37 1.90
CA ILE A 169 17.57 -8.92 0.69
C ILE A 169 18.14 -7.69 0.01
N THR A 170 19.45 -7.57 0.01
CA THR A 170 20.13 -6.76 -0.99
C THR A 170 19.65 -7.32 -2.33
N GLU A 171 18.48 -6.81 -2.78
CA GLU A 171 18.13 -6.96 -4.17
C GLU A 171 19.33 -6.40 -4.90
N ASN A 172 20.02 -7.24 -5.66
CA ASN A 172 20.80 -6.75 -6.79
C ASN A 172 19.75 -6.13 -7.72
N ASP A 173 19.24 -4.96 -7.30
CA ASP A 173 18.52 -4.07 -8.21
C ASP A 173 19.56 -3.77 -9.28
N ASP A 174 19.36 -4.27 -10.47
CA ASP A 174 20.02 -3.70 -11.64
C ASP A 174 19.79 -2.20 -11.50
N GLU A 175 20.85 -1.42 -11.22
CA GLU A 175 20.81 0.02 -10.96
C GLU A 175 20.06 0.82 -12.06
N LEU A 176 19.66 0.11 -13.11
CA LEU A 176 19.02 0.61 -14.32
C LEU A 176 17.50 0.33 -14.41
N THR A 177 16.88 -0.34 -13.42
CA THR A 177 15.45 -0.69 -13.49
C THR A 177 14.60 0.31 -12.71
N ILE A 178 13.69 1.01 -13.40
CA ILE A 178 12.82 2.04 -12.80
C ILE A 178 11.51 1.42 -12.33
N LYS A 179 11.19 1.58 -11.04
CA LYS A 179 9.94 1.13 -10.42
C LYS A 179 8.85 2.20 -10.57
N VAL A 180 7.73 1.85 -11.19
CA VAL A 180 6.66 2.79 -11.53
C VAL A 180 5.33 2.36 -10.90
N ALA A 181 4.69 3.24 -10.14
CA ALA A 181 3.33 3.05 -9.64
C ALA A 181 2.31 3.85 -10.46
N ILE A 182 1.17 3.25 -10.77
CA ILE A 182 0.03 3.95 -11.39
C ILE A 182 -1.03 4.18 -10.33
N ILE A 183 -1.23 5.44 -9.95
CA ILE A 183 -2.14 5.88 -8.90
C ILE A 183 -3.29 6.71 -9.48
N GLY A 184 -4.36 6.88 -8.73
CA GLY A 184 -5.55 7.64 -9.12
C GLY A 184 -6.84 6.91 -8.79
N ARG A 185 -7.95 7.61 -8.91
CA ARG A 185 -9.29 7.12 -8.60
C ARG A 185 -9.69 5.86 -9.40
N PRO A 186 -10.73 5.12 -8.96
CA PRO A 186 -11.38 4.12 -9.80
C PRO A 186 -11.86 4.74 -11.14
N ASN A 187 -11.86 3.95 -12.20
CA ASN A 187 -12.40 4.29 -13.54
C ASN A 187 -11.69 5.40 -14.34
N VAL A 188 -10.59 5.98 -13.85
CA VAL A 188 -9.77 6.95 -14.63
C VAL A 188 -8.99 6.30 -15.78
N GLY A 189 -9.02 4.96 -15.89
CA GLY A 189 -8.39 4.22 -16.99
C GLY A 189 -7.04 3.57 -16.67
N LYS A 190 -6.67 3.38 -15.39
CA LYS A 190 -5.42 2.70 -14.99
C LYS A 190 -5.24 1.34 -15.65
N SER A 191 -6.26 0.49 -15.61
CA SER A 191 -6.22 -0.84 -16.23
C SER A 191 -6.05 -0.79 -17.75
N SER A 192 -6.65 0.21 -18.40
CA SER A 192 -6.50 0.42 -19.84
C SER A 192 -5.07 0.83 -20.18
N LEU A 193 -4.46 1.71 -19.40
CA LEU A 193 -3.07 2.12 -19.58
C LEU A 193 -2.12 0.94 -19.38
N VAL A 194 -2.26 0.18 -18.29
CA VAL A 194 -1.43 -1.02 -18.03
C VAL A 194 -1.54 -2.02 -19.18
N ASN A 195 -2.76 -2.33 -19.63
CA ASN A 195 -2.96 -3.27 -20.71
C ASN A 195 -2.35 -2.78 -22.03
N LYS A 196 -2.42 -1.47 -22.29
CA LYS A 196 -1.81 -0.87 -23.49
C LYS A 196 -0.28 -0.97 -23.43
N ILE A 197 0.32 -0.58 -22.30
CA ILE A 197 1.76 -0.65 -22.07
C ILE A 197 2.28 -2.09 -22.24
N LEU A 198 1.64 -3.06 -21.56
CA LEU A 198 2.07 -4.45 -21.59
C LEU A 198 1.76 -5.16 -22.92
N GLY A 199 0.78 -4.66 -23.67
CA GLY A 199 0.46 -5.16 -25.02
C GLY A 199 1.45 -4.67 -26.09
N GLU A 200 2.10 -3.53 -25.88
CA GLU A 200 3.04 -2.93 -26.83
C GLU A 200 4.51 -3.32 -26.53
N ASN A 201 4.82 -3.74 -25.32
CA ASN A 201 6.18 -4.02 -24.90
C ASN A 201 6.42 -5.52 -24.69
N ARG A 202 7.68 -5.93 -24.80
CA ARG A 202 8.09 -7.31 -24.50
C ARG A 202 8.09 -7.53 -23.01
N VAL A 203 7.07 -8.22 -22.49
CA VAL A 203 6.99 -8.60 -21.07
C VAL A 203 8.09 -9.60 -20.76
N ILE A 204 8.95 -9.28 -19.79
CA ILE A 204 9.98 -10.20 -19.30
C ILE A 204 9.28 -11.13 -18.29
N VAL A 205 9.09 -12.39 -18.68
CA VAL A 205 8.63 -13.44 -17.78
C VAL A 205 9.90 -14.04 -17.14
N SER A 206 10.13 -13.72 -15.86
CA SER A 206 11.21 -14.35 -15.11
C SER A 206 10.76 -15.72 -14.62
N ASP A 207 11.24 -16.80 -15.24
CA ASP A 207 11.03 -18.20 -14.81
C ASP A 207 11.98 -18.63 -13.67
N ILE A 208 12.70 -17.71 -13.03
CA ILE A 208 13.65 -18.04 -11.97
C ILE A 208 12.88 -18.21 -10.66
N ALA A 209 12.65 -19.46 -10.26
CA ALA A 209 12.14 -19.82 -8.95
C ALA A 209 13.17 -19.41 -7.87
N GLY A 210 12.80 -18.42 -7.02
CA GLY A 210 13.66 -17.99 -5.90
C GLY A 210 13.93 -16.49 -5.83
N THR A 211 13.56 -15.69 -6.84
CA THR A 211 13.52 -14.24 -6.70
C THR A 211 12.20 -13.83 -6.07
N THR A 212 12.25 -13.19 -4.91
CA THR A 212 11.10 -12.64 -4.17
C THR A 212 10.49 -11.43 -4.91
N ARG A 213 10.16 -11.60 -6.20
CA ARG A 213 9.43 -10.61 -6.98
C ARG A 213 7.95 -10.83 -6.76
N ASP A 214 7.24 -9.78 -6.38
CA ASP A 214 5.80 -9.88 -6.15
C ASP A 214 5.10 -10.35 -7.43
N ALA A 215 4.35 -11.44 -7.34
CA ALA A 215 3.54 -11.99 -8.46
C ALA A 215 2.50 -11.01 -9.01
N THR A 216 2.42 -9.81 -8.44
CA THR A 216 1.52 -8.71 -8.81
C THR A 216 2.18 -7.67 -9.70
N ASP A 217 3.50 -7.65 -9.81
CA ASP A 217 4.27 -6.67 -10.59
C ASP A 217 4.46 -7.14 -12.04
N SER A 218 4.72 -6.22 -12.95
CA SER A 218 4.99 -6.53 -14.35
C SER A 218 6.27 -5.87 -14.81
N GLU A 219 7.22 -6.68 -15.21
CA GLU A 219 8.49 -6.23 -15.76
C GLU A 219 8.43 -6.20 -17.28
N PHE A 220 9.01 -5.19 -17.87
CA PHE A 220 9.22 -5.11 -19.30
C PHE A 220 10.41 -4.22 -19.65
N GLU A 221 10.92 -4.40 -20.84
CA GLU A 221 12.02 -3.64 -21.41
C GLU A 221 11.60 -3.08 -22.78
N ASN A 222 12.01 -1.85 -23.06
CA ASN A 222 11.85 -1.22 -24.34
C ASN A 222 13.10 -0.38 -24.70
N GLU A 223 13.06 0.37 -25.79
CA GLU A 223 14.16 1.23 -26.24
C GLU A 223 14.55 2.33 -25.25
N PHE A 224 13.68 2.70 -24.28
CA PHE A 224 13.90 3.73 -23.29
C PHE A 224 14.51 3.18 -22.00
N GLY A 225 14.45 1.87 -21.73
CA GLY A 225 14.99 1.23 -20.54
C GLY A 225 14.18 0.06 -20.00
N LYS A 226 14.53 -0.34 -18.77
CA LYS A 226 13.85 -1.41 -18.02
C LYS A 226 12.94 -0.82 -16.96
N TYR A 227 11.72 -1.35 -16.87
CA TYR A 227 10.67 -0.85 -15.98
C TYR A 227 9.99 -1.99 -15.23
N VAL A 228 9.64 -1.72 -13.97
CA VAL A 228 8.77 -2.57 -13.16
C VAL A 228 7.52 -1.77 -12.80
N PHE A 229 6.37 -2.15 -13.35
CA PHE A 229 5.09 -1.57 -12.96
C PHE A 229 4.52 -2.32 -11.77
N ILE A 230 4.39 -1.62 -10.65
CA ILE A 230 4.00 -2.16 -9.35
C ILE A 230 2.49 -2.42 -9.30
N ASP A 231 2.08 -3.54 -8.69
CA ASP A 231 0.69 -3.95 -8.44
C ASP A 231 -0.22 -4.02 -9.68
N THR A 232 0.31 -4.36 -10.83
CA THR A 232 -0.46 -4.42 -12.08
C THR A 232 -1.54 -5.50 -12.08
N ALA A 233 -1.34 -6.65 -11.41
CA ALA A 233 -2.35 -7.69 -11.26
C ALA A 233 -3.59 -7.23 -10.50
N GLY A 234 -3.41 -6.36 -9.48
CA GLY A 234 -4.52 -5.72 -8.79
C GLY A 234 -5.29 -4.74 -9.65
N ILE A 235 -4.61 -4.00 -10.49
CA ILE A 235 -5.21 -3.09 -11.46
C ILE A 235 -6.02 -3.86 -12.52
N ARG A 236 -5.52 -5.02 -13.02
CA ARG A 236 -6.19 -5.86 -14.04
C ARG A 236 -7.44 -6.58 -13.52
N LYS A 237 -7.40 -7.13 -12.31
CA LYS A 237 -8.53 -7.89 -11.74
C LYS A 237 -9.76 -7.04 -11.42
N LYS A 238 -9.60 -5.72 -11.24
CA LYS A 238 -10.70 -4.79 -10.92
C LYS A 238 -11.70 -4.54 -12.03
N SER A 239 -11.41 -4.88 -13.26
CA SER A 239 -12.37 -4.72 -14.37
C SER A 239 -13.63 -5.59 -14.24
N LYS A 240 -13.72 -6.46 -13.22
CA LYS A 240 -14.80 -7.46 -13.05
C LYS A 240 -15.57 -7.44 -11.73
N VAL A 241 -15.27 -6.55 -10.75
CA VAL A 241 -15.90 -6.61 -9.41
C VAL A 241 -16.30 -5.22 -8.87
N ASN A 242 -17.51 -5.14 -8.32
CA ASN A 242 -18.28 -3.97 -7.87
C ASN A 242 -17.73 -3.17 -6.66
N GLU A 243 -18.13 -1.95 -6.61
CA GLU A 243 -18.24 -0.75 -5.76
C GLU A 243 -17.75 -0.70 -4.29
N ASN A 244 -17.53 -1.78 -3.57
CA ASN A 244 -17.12 -1.74 -2.15
C ASN A 244 -15.59 -1.66 -1.93
N ILE A 245 -14.83 -1.14 -2.92
CA ILE A 245 -13.38 -1.31 -3.01
C ILE A 245 -12.61 0.02 -2.87
N GLU A 246 -13.27 1.14 -2.58
CA GLU A 246 -12.61 2.47 -2.59
C GLU A 246 -11.48 2.60 -1.55
N LYS A 247 -11.72 2.30 -0.28
CA LYS A 247 -10.69 2.35 0.76
C LYS A 247 -9.55 1.35 0.52
N TYR A 248 -9.88 0.20 -0.06
CA TYR A 248 -8.93 -0.82 -0.48
C TYR A 248 -7.99 -0.33 -1.58
N SER A 249 -8.56 0.43 -2.53
CA SER A 249 -7.80 1.04 -3.61
C SER A 249 -6.77 2.04 -3.09
N VAL A 250 -7.11 2.78 -2.03
CA VAL A 250 -6.21 3.78 -1.41
C VAL A 250 -5.01 3.10 -0.77
N ILE A 251 -5.21 2.09 0.08
CA ILE A 251 -4.10 1.38 0.75
C ILE A 251 -3.16 0.74 -0.27
N ARG A 252 -3.70 0.09 -1.30
CA ARG A 252 -2.85 -0.48 -2.37
C ARG A 252 -2.09 0.59 -3.13
N SER A 253 -2.72 1.74 -3.39
CA SER A 253 -2.04 2.87 -4.02
C SER A 253 -0.89 3.38 -3.15
N LEU A 254 -1.08 3.46 -1.84
CA LEU A 254 -0.04 3.89 -0.90
C LEU A 254 1.14 2.92 -0.85
N LEU A 255 0.86 1.61 -0.75
CA LEU A 255 1.92 0.59 -0.78
C LEU A 255 2.66 0.57 -2.12
N ALA A 256 1.95 0.82 -3.23
CA ALA A 256 2.58 0.96 -4.52
C ALA A 256 3.45 2.23 -4.60
N VAL A 257 3.00 3.35 -4.01
CA VAL A 257 3.78 4.60 -3.90
C VAL A 257 5.07 4.37 -3.13
N GLU A 258 5.02 3.71 -1.97
CA GLU A 258 6.22 3.45 -1.16
C GLU A 258 7.31 2.70 -1.95
N ARG A 259 6.90 1.71 -2.76
CA ARG A 259 7.80 0.84 -3.55
C ARG A 259 8.28 1.47 -4.86
N ALA A 260 7.65 2.54 -5.33
CA ALA A 260 7.94 3.18 -6.61
C ALA A 260 9.07 4.20 -6.49
N ASP A 261 9.75 4.43 -7.61
CA ASP A 261 10.64 5.58 -7.84
C ASP A 261 9.84 6.72 -8.44
N VAL A 262 8.91 6.39 -9.37
CA VAL A 262 8.06 7.34 -10.08
C VAL A 262 6.59 6.93 -9.96
N CYS A 263 5.73 7.90 -9.64
CA CYS A 263 4.29 7.75 -9.55
C CYS A 263 3.59 8.43 -10.73
N ILE A 264 2.76 7.70 -11.46
CA ILE A 264 1.89 8.22 -12.51
C ILE A 264 0.53 8.50 -11.90
N LEU A 265 0.21 9.77 -11.67
CA LEU A 265 -1.11 10.20 -11.23
C LEU A 265 -2.06 10.29 -12.42
N MET A 266 -3.00 9.36 -12.54
CA MET A 266 -3.99 9.36 -13.61
C MET A 266 -5.24 10.16 -13.23
N LEU A 267 -5.58 11.13 -14.07
CA LEU A 267 -6.79 11.96 -13.99
C LEU A 267 -7.73 11.65 -15.17
N ASP A 268 -9.02 11.82 -14.96
CA ASP A 268 -10.03 11.77 -16.01
C ASP A 268 -10.22 13.17 -16.62
N ALA A 269 -10.05 13.31 -17.93
CA ALA A 269 -10.17 14.60 -18.62
C ALA A 269 -11.56 15.23 -18.47
N ILE A 270 -12.62 14.41 -18.42
CA ILE A 270 -14.01 14.87 -18.36
C ILE A 270 -14.37 15.36 -16.95
N GLU A 271 -13.96 14.60 -15.94
CA GLU A 271 -14.27 14.92 -14.53
C GLU A 271 -13.31 15.95 -13.93
N GLY A 272 -12.11 16.08 -14.50
CA GLY A 272 -11.07 16.97 -13.98
C GLY A 272 -10.46 16.47 -12.67
N VAL A 273 -9.78 17.36 -11.95
CA VAL A 273 -9.17 17.07 -10.64
C VAL A 273 -10.22 17.14 -9.54
N THR A 274 -10.29 16.11 -8.71
CA THR A 274 -11.15 16.02 -7.53
C THR A 274 -10.35 16.01 -6.23
N ASP A 275 -11.03 16.18 -5.08
CA ASP A 275 -10.39 16.14 -3.76
C ASP A 275 -9.71 14.79 -3.48
N GLN A 276 -10.27 13.69 -4.01
CA GLN A 276 -9.67 12.36 -3.89
C GLN A 276 -8.37 12.25 -4.69
N ASP A 277 -8.30 12.84 -5.89
CA ASP A 277 -7.08 12.89 -6.69
C ASP A 277 -6.02 13.73 -5.98
N ALA A 278 -6.39 14.86 -5.39
CA ALA A 278 -5.49 15.71 -4.63
C ALA A 278 -4.93 14.98 -3.40
N LYS A 279 -5.76 14.20 -2.69
CA LYS A 279 -5.29 13.39 -1.56
C LYS A 279 -4.29 12.32 -1.98
N ILE A 280 -4.58 11.55 -3.03
CA ILE A 280 -3.68 10.49 -3.54
C ILE A 280 -2.36 11.10 -4.04
N ALA A 281 -2.44 12.27 -4.67
CA ALA A 281 -1.28 13.01 -5.15
C ALA A 281 -0.40 13.53 -4.00
N GLY A 282 -1.04 14.02 -2.92
CA GLY A 282 -0.36 14.47 -1.70
C GLY A 282 0.47 13.38 -1.05
N GLU A 283 -0.07 12.17 -0.92
CA GLU A 283 0.65 11.01 -0.38
C GLU A 283 1.92 10.66 -1.20
N ALA A 284 1.83 10.72 -2.54
CA ALA A 284 2.99 10.50 -3.39
C ALA A 284 4.04 11.61 -3.28
N HIS A 285 3.59 12.86 -3.09
CA HIS A 285 4.45 14.01 -2.87
C HIS A 285 5.18 13.94 -1.53
N GLU A 286 4.47 13.64 -0.44
CA GLU A 286 5.04 13.48 0.90
C GLU A 286 6.04 12.32 0.97
N ALA A 287 5.81 11.26 0.18
CA ALA A 287 6.75 10.15 0.03
C ALA A 287 8.00 10.48 -0.80
N GLY A 288 8.15 11.73 -1.29
CA GLY A 288 9.31 12.20 -2.05
C GLY A 288 9.50 11.50 -3.41
N LYS A 289 8.43 10.99 -4.02
CA LYS A 289 8.49 10.26 -5.29
C LYS A 289 8.44 11.20 -6.49
N GLY A 290 9.03 10.77 -7.63
CA GLY A 290 8.80 11.43 -8.91
C GLY A 290 7.33 11.36 -9.29
N ILE A 291 6.73 12.49 -9.69
CA ILE A 291 5.30 12.50 -10.03
C ILE A 291 5.14 12.98 -11.46
N ILE A 292 4.34 12.22 -12.23
CA ILE A 292 3.90 12.60 -13.57
C ILE A 292 2.38 12.63 -13.55
N ILE A 293 1.79 13.77 -13.92
CA ILE A 293 0.33 13.91 -14.03
C ILE A 293 -0.09 13.48 -15.43
N VAL A 294 -0.96 12.48 -15.51
CA VAL A 294 -1.47 11.94 -16.78
C VAL A 294 -2.96 12.18 -16.87
N VAL A 295 -3.36 13.05 -17.79
CA VAL A 295 -4.77 13.32 -18.10
C VAL A 295 -5.20 12.37 -19.21
N ASN A 296 -6.03 11.38 -18.82
CA ASN A 296 -6.54 10.33 -19.71
C ASN A 296 -7.93 10.67 -20.26
N LYS A 297 -8.39 9.94 -21.26
CA LYS A 297 -9.62 10.17 -22.03
C LYS A 297 -9.61 11.50 -22.78
N TRP A 298 -8.44 11.97 -23.14
CA TRP A 298 -8.28 13.24 -23.86
C TRP A 298 -8.89 13.21 -25.27
N ASP A 299 -9.13 12.05 -25.83
CA ASP A 299 -9.87 11.81 -27.08
C ASP A 299 -11.35 12.17 -26.98
N GLU A 300 -11.94 12.00 -25.80
CA GLU A 300 -13.37 12.26 -25.52
C GLU A 300 -13.64 13.71 -25.05
N TYR A 301 -12.57 14.49 -24.75
CA TYR A 301 -12.70 15.87 -24.28
C TYR A 301 -12.90 16.85 -25.46
N GLU A 302 -13.87 17.76 -25.34
CA GLU A 302 -14.11 18.81 -26.33
C GLU A 302 -12.97 19.82 -26.37
N LYS A 303 -12.46 20.11 -27.56
CA LYS A 303 -11.26 20.91 -27.76
C LYS A 303 -11.57 22.18 -28.54
N GLU A 304 -11.24 23.31 -27.95
CA GLU A 304 -11.23 24.63 -28.56
C GLU A 304 -9.81 25.19 -28.57
N ASN A 305 -9.63 26.35 -29.20
CA ASN A 305 -8.33 27.04 -29.19
C ASN A 305 -7.94 27.41 -27.75
N GLY A 306 -6.73 26.97 -27.31
CA GLY A 306 -6.22 27.24 -25.95
C GLY A 306 -6.73 26.29 -24.87
N THR A 307 -7.55 25.31 -25.19
CA THR A 307 -8.09 24.34 -24.23
C THR A 307 -7.00 23.63 -23.40
N LEU A 308 -5.91 23.25 -24.03
CA LEU A 308 -4.81 22.54 -23.36
C LEU A 308 -4.16 23.38 -22.28
N GLU A 309 -3.84 24.65 -22.56
CA GLU A 309 -3.21 25.55 -21.59
C GLU A 309 -4.15 25.94 -20.45
N LYS A 310 -5.45 26.12 -20.76
CA LYS A 310 -6.47 26.35 -19.74
C LYS A 310 -6.58 25.14 -18.80
N TYR A 311 -6.64 23.94 -19.35
CA TYR A 311 -6.73 22.71 -18.56
C TYR A 311 -5.50 22.51 -17.67
N LYS A 312 -4.30 22.72 -18.19
CA LYS A 312 -3.06 22.68 -17.39
C LYS A 312 -3.12 23.66 -16.21
N LYS A 313 -3.55 24.90 -16.47
CA LYS A 313 -3.68 25.91 -15.42
C LYS A 313 -4.66 25.48 -14.34
N ASP A 314 -5.79 24.89 -14.72
CA ASP A 314 -6.80 24.39 -13.77
C ASP A 314 -6.25 23.23 -12.92
N VAL A 315 -5.49 22.29 -13.52
CA VAL A 315 -4.82 21.22 -12.80
C VAL A 315 -3.83 21.77 -11.79
N TYR A 316 -2.93 22.68 -12.19
CA TYR A 316 -1.94 23.29 -11.29
C TYR A 316 -2.56 24.17 -10.21
N ASN A 317 -3.70 24.81 -10.46
CA ASN A 317 -4.42 25.56 -9.43
C ASN A 317 -4.96 24.64 -8.32
N LYS A 318 -5.46 23.46 -8.69
CA LYS A 318 -5.99 22.47 -7.73
C LYS A 318 -4.90 21.64 -7.06
N LEU A 319 -3.78 21.39 -7.76
CA LEU A 319 -2.61 20.67 -7.28
C LEU A 319 -1.41 21.63 -7.16
N SER A 320 -1.57 22.71 -6.40
CA SER A 320 -0.58 23.81 -6.34
C SER A 320 0.81 23.36 -5.84
N TYR A 321 0.87 22.30 -5.04
CA TYR A 321 2.10 21.69 -4.54
C TYR A 321 2.82 20.82 -5.58
N LEU A 322 2.19 20.51 -6.74
CA LEU A 322 2.75 19.71 -7.84
C LEU A 322 3.10 20.53 -9.08
N GLN A 323 3.39 21.81 -8.95
CA GLN A 323 3.75 22.66 -10.10
C GLN A 323 5.01 22.19 -10.85
N TYR A 324 5.87 21.42 -10.19
CA TYR A 324 7.05 20.81 -10.79
C TYR A 324 6.74 19.57 -11.63
N ALA A 325 5.60 18.91 -11.40
CA ALA A 325 5.24 17.65 -12.05
C ALA A 325 4.80 17.88 -13.50
N PRO A 326 5.37 17.20 -14.49
CA PRO A 326 4.96 17.35 -15.88
C PRO A 326 3.55 16.81 -16.10
N ILE A 327 2.78 17.45 -16.99
CA ILE A 327 1.43 17.02 -17.38
C ILE A 327 1.47 16.45 -18.79
N LEU A 328 0.97 15.20 -18.94
CA LEU A 328 0.84 14.51 -20.21
C LEU A 328 -0.63 14.20 -20.50
N PHE A 329 -1.12 14.57 -21.69
CA PHE A 329 -2.47 14.29 -22.14
C PHE A 329 -2.47 13.06 -23.05
N ILE A 330 -3.19 12.00 -22.67
CA ILE A 330 -3.23 10.72 -23.39
C ILE A 330 -4.65 10.24 -23.66
N SER A 331 -4.75 9.22 -24.52
CA SER A 331 -5.86 8.28 -24.54
C SER A 331 -5.31 6.87 -24.37
N ALA A 332 -5.54 6.28 -23.19
CA ALA A 332 -5.16 4.90 -22.94
C ALA A 332 -5.92 3.89 -23.82
N LYS A 333 -7.11 4.28 -24.30
CA LYS A 333 -7.97 3.48 -25.18
C LYS A 333 -7.38 3.38 -26.59
N THR A 334 -6.96 4.50 -27.15
CA THR A 334 -6.42 4.56 -28.52
C THR A 334 -4.90 4.39 -28.58
N GLY A 335 -4.19 4.54 -27.45
CA GLY A 335 -2.74 4.55 -27.38
C GLY A 335 -2.11 5.93 -27.68
N GLN A 336 -2.93 6.96 -27.89
CA GLN A 336 -2.43 8.28 -28.24
C GLN A 336 -1.49 8.84 -27.19
N ARG A 337 -0.25 9.18 -27.59
CA ARG A 337 0.84 9.76 -26.78
C ARG A 337 1.33 8.90 -25.61
N VAL A 338 0.95 7.62 -25.52
CA VAL A 338 1.41 6.74 -24.42
C VAL A 338 2.93 6.56 -24.47
N HIS A 339 3.55 6.51 -25.65
CA HIS A 339 5.01 6.39 -25.82
C HIS A 339 5.80 7.53 -25.14
N LYS A 340 5.23 8.75 -25.07
CA LYS A 340 5.89 9.89 -24.40
C LYS A 340 6.00 9.74 -22.89
N LEU A 341 5.28 8.77 -22.31
CA LEU A 341 5.32 8.51 -20.89
C LEU A 341 6.71 8.04 -20.44
N TYR A 342 7.40 7.25 -21.26
CA TYR A 342 8.73 6.72 -20.93
C TYR A 342 9.79 7.82 -20.85
N GLU A 343 9.74 8.80 -21.75
CA GLU A 343 10.61 9.98 -21.74
C GLU A 343 10.43 10.74 -20.41
N LEU A 344 9.17 10.92 -19.98
CA LEU A 344 8.86 11.64 -18.74
C LEU A 344 9.25 10.85 -17.50
N ILE A 345 9.11 9.50 -17.51
CA ILE A 345 9.56 8.66 -16.40
C ILE A 345 11.06 8.82 -16.18
N ASN A 346 11.85 8.73 -17.25
CA ASN A 346 13.30 8.88 -17.18
C ASN A 346 13.71 10.28 -16.73
N LEU A 347 13.05 11.34 -17.21
CA LEU A 347 13.30 12.73 -16.78
C LEU A 347 12.94 12.95 -15.31
N SER A 348 11.84 12.38 -14.81
CA SER A 348 11.40 12.52 -13.43
C SER A 348 12.40 11.89 -12.45
N LEU A 349 13.06 10.80 -12.84
CA LEU A 349 14.09 10.18 -12.04
C LEU A 349 15.33 11.06 -11.87
N ILE A 350 15.75 11.74 -12.94
CA ILE A 350 16.91 12.66 -12.91
C ILE A 350 16.67 13.80 -11.93
N HIS A 351 15.47 14.36 -11.90
CA HIS A 351 15.13 15.47 -11.00
C HIS A 351 15.10 15.07 -9.50
N ILE A 352 14.89 13.80 -9.18
CA ILE A 352 14.95 13.31 -7.80
C ILE A 352 16.40 13.09 -7.35
N SER A 353 17.28 12.64 -8.25
CA SER A 353 18.67 12.32 -7.94
C SER A 353 19.62 13.53 -7.91
N GLU A 354 19.28 14.63 -8.56
CA GLU A 354 20.14 15.83 -8.63
C GLU A 354 20.07 16.79 -7.43
N PRO A 355 18.97 16.98 -6.66
CA PRO A 355 18.97 17.92 -5.53
C PRO A 355 20.01 17.59 -4.45
N THR A 356 20.41 16.34 -4.33
CA THR A 356 21.38 15.90 -3.31
C THR A 356 22.82 16.32 -3.67
N ARG A 357 23.14 16.60 -4.92
CA ARG A 357 24.49 17.05 -5.34
C ARG A 357 24.73 18.54 -5.17
N LEU A 358 23.69 19.37 -5.26
CA LEU A 358 23.81 20.82 -5.12
C LEU A 358 23.87 21.32 -3.66
N GLN A 359 23.39 20.52 -2.70
CA GLN A 359 23.47 20.87 -1.27
C GLN A 359 24.82 20.48 -0.62
N LEU A 360 25.69 19.75 -1.31
CA LEU A 360 27.02 19.36 -0.82
C LEU A 360 28.13 20.29 -1.27
N ILE A 361 27.82 21.40 -1.99
CA ILE A 361 28.80 22.35 -2.51
C ILE A 361 28.58 23.79 -1.97
N SER A 362 27.71 23.96 -0.96
CA SER A 362 27.54 25.26 -0.29
C SER A 362 28.01 25.20 1.15
#